data_73e439011ceb0e376081ff0c29c731db
#
_entry.id   73e439011ceb0e376081ff0c29c731db
#
_cell.length_a   1.000
_cell.length_b   1.000
_cell.length_c   1.000
_cell.angle_alpha   90.00
_cell.angle_beta   90.00
_cell.angle_gamma   90.00
#
_symmetry.space_group_name_H-M   'P 1'
#
loop_
_entity.id
_entity.type
_entity.pdbx_description
1 polymer ?
#
loop_
_entity_poly.entity_id
_entity_poly.type
_entity_poly.pdbx_seq_one_letter_code
_entity_poly.pdbx_strand_id
1 'polypeptide(L)'
;LSLHDALPIYDVDKLTREGMETLYVIEVEKGESELDLFYSSTGILVKTVVDTGYEEDYDDYLPQPDANGIIAIVKQKYPNATIVEIEREKGLQEVTILDENKEKEVYFNERNEWMGTSWDVQVANLPEAVKKSVMEKYSDYVIDDADYVVTPDNEWYILDLENKQTGKEFKAKVDKDGTWL
;
A
#
# COMPACT_ATOMS: atom_id res chain seq x y z
N LEU A 1 18.31 -17.69 -0.60
CA LEU A 1 17.25 -18.49 0.03
C LEU A 1 17.57 -19.96 -0.22
N SER A 2 17.73 -20.74 0.84
CA SER A 2 17.96 -22.19 0.76
C SER A 2 16.62 -22.86 0.39
N LEU A 3 16.66 -23.91 -0.41
CA LEU A 3 15.48 -24.76 -0.73
C LEU A 3 14.81 -25.39 0.53
N HIS A 4 15.45 -25.24 1.72
CA HIS A 4 14.93 -25.74 2.99
C HIS A 4 14.00 -24.75 3.69
N ASP A 5 13.85 -23.52 3.19
CA ASP A 5 13.00 -22.49 3.77
C ASP A 5 11.69 -22.30 2.97
N ALA A 6 11.44 -23.16 1.98
CA ALA A 6 10.17 -23.15 1.25
C ALA A 6 9.05 -23.63 2.16
N LEU A 7 8.02 -22.82 2.32
CA LEU A 7 6.79 -23.22 3.02
C LEU A 7 6.08 -24.29 2.20
N PRO A 8 5.55 -25.35 2.82
CA PRO A 8 4.75 -26.32 2.11
C PRO A 8 3.49 -25.64 1.55
N ILE A 9 3.21 -25.86 0.28
CA ILE A 9 1.99 -25.41 -0.39
C ILE A 9 0.94 -26.53 -0.21
N TYR A 10 -0.22 -26.15 0.32
CA TYR A 10 -1.33 -27.07 0.55
C TYR A 10 -2.35 -27.03 -0.57
N ASP A 11 -2.71 -25.84 -1.02
CA ASP A 11 -3.65 -25.66 -2.11
C ASP A 11 -3.32 -24.43 -2.96
N VAL A 12 -3.93 -24.35 -4.15
CA VAL A 12 -3.79 -23.23 -5.08
C VAL A 12 -5.11 -22.98 -5.78
N ASP A 13 -5.74 -21.86 -5.45
CA ASP A 13 -6.96 -21.41 -6.08
C ASP A 13 -6.74 -20.32 -7.11
N LYS A 14 -7.64 -20.26 -8.08
CA LYS A 14 -7.67 -19.23 -9.10
C LYS A 14 -8.95 -18.40 -8.97
N LEU A 15 -8.82 -17.15 -8.56
CA LEU A 15 -9.92 -16.23 -8.42
C LEU A 15 -10.06 -15.35 -9.67
N THR A 16 -11.26 -15.41 -10.29
CA THR A 16 -11.56 -14.63 -11.50
C THR A 16 -12.87 -13.87 -11.27
N ARG A 17 -12.84 -12.54 -11.45
CA ARG A 17 -14.01 -11.67 -11.36
C ARG A 17 -14.13 -10.81 -12.61
N GLU A 18 -15.37 -10.47 -12.97
CA GLU A 18 -15.63 -9.60 -14.11
C GLU A 18 -15.08 -8.19 -13.86
N GLY A 19 -14.26 -7.70 -14.79
CA GLY A 19 -13.65 -6.36 -14.74
C GLY A 19 -12.44 -6.24 -13.81
N MET A 20 -12.02 -7.33 -13.16
CA MET A 20 -10.88 -7.36 -12.22
C MET A 20 -9.78 -8.28 -12.73
N GLU A 21 -8.57 -8.07 -12.20
CA GLU A 21 -7.45 -8.95 -12.48
C GLU A 21 -7.64 -10.33 -11.84
N THR A 22 -7.17 -11.37 -12.53
CA THR A 22 -7.12 -12.73 -11.97
C THR A 22 -6.07 -12.77 -10.87
N LEU A 23 -6.43 -13.30 -9.71
CA LEU A 23 -5.53 -13.60 -8.62
C LEU A 23 -5.36 -15.11 -8.45
N TYR A 24 -4.25 -15.51 -7.86
CA TYR A 24 -3.99 -16.87 -7.40
C TYR A 24 -3.79 -16.83 -5.90
N VAL A 25 -4.54 -17.64 -5.16
CA VAL A 25 -4.37 -17.83 -3.72
C VAL A 25 -3.57 -19.08 -3.51
N ILE A 26 -2.52 -18.97 -2.71
CA ILE A 26 -1.64 -20.08 -2.36
C ILE A 26 -1.69 -20.25 -0.85
N GLU A 27 -2.27 -21.36 -0.41
CA GLU A 27 -2.28 -21.74 0.99
C GLU A 27 -0.94 -22.32 1.41
N VAL A 28 -0.36 -21.77 2.46
CA VAL A 28 0.90 -22.23 3.03
C VAL A 28 0.84 -22.32 4.54
N GLU A 29 1.52 -23.31 5.12
CA GLU A 29 1.67 -23.43 6.57
C GLU A 29 2.97 -22.79 7.03
N LYS A 30 2.90 -21.98 8.07
CA LYS A 30 4.06 -21.37 8.73
C LYS A 30 3.98 -21.55 10.25
N GLY A 31 4.62 -22.60 10.74
CA GLY A 31 4.55 -22.98 12.15
C GLY A 31 3.18 -23.55 12.52
N GLU A 32 2.43 -22.85 13.37
CA GLU A 32 1.06 -23.21 13.77
C GLU A 32 -0.01 -22.36 13.05
N SER A 33 0.39 -21.54 12.09
CA SER A 33 -0.49 -20.65 11.34
C SER A 33 -0.56 -21.06 9.87
N GLU A 34 -1.76 -21.01 9.32
CA GLU A 34 -2.03 -21.12 7.90
C GLU A 34 -2.13 -19.71 7.31
N LEU A 35 -1.56 -19.53 6.13
CA LEU A 35 -1.51 -18.25 5.44
C LEU A 35 -2.00 -18.39 4.02
N ASP A 36 -2.88 -17.48 3.61
CA ASP A 36 -3.31 -17.29 2.24
C ASP A 36 -2.49 -16.20 1.57
N LEU A 37 -1.74 -16.58 0.55
CA LEU A 37 -0.88 -15.70 -0.21
C LEU A 37 -1.55 -15.37 -1.55
N PHE A 38 -2.00 -14.15 -1.72
CA PHE A 38 -2.64 -13.68 -2.95
C PHE A 38 -1.59 -13.16 -3.93
N TYR A 39 -1.50 -13.78 -5.10
CA TYR A 39 -0.59 -13.40 -6.16
C TYR A 39 -1.33 -12.86 -7.38
N SER A 40 -0.78 -11.82 -8.01
CA SER A 40 -1.25 -11.37 -9.33
C SER A 40 -0.97 -12.42 -10.41
N SER A 41 -1.59 -12.25 -11.58
CA SER A 41 -1.33 -13.12 -12.76
C SER A 41 0.12 -13.05 -13.25
N THR A 42 0.87 -12.04 -12.83
CA THR A 42 2.31 -11.86 -13.12
C THR A 42 3.23 -12.42 -12.04
N GLY A 43 2.66 -13.06 -10.99
CA GLY A 43 3.43 -13.67 -9.90
C GLY A 43 3.92 -12.70 -8.83
N ILE A 44 3.29 -11.53 -8.70
CA ILE A 44 3.60 -10.55 -7.65
C ILE A 44 2.69 -10.85 -6.46
N LEU A 45 3.28 -10.94 -5.25
CA LEU A 45 2.52 -11.05 -4.01
C LEU A 45 1.77 -9.74 -3.76
N VAL A 46 0.45 -9.84 -3.65
CA VAL A 46 -0.48 -8.71 -3.53
C VAL A 46 -0.94 -8.52 -2.09
N LYS A 47 -1.27 -9.61 -1.43
CA LYS A 47 -1.81 -9.62 -0.06
C LYS A 47 -1.42 -10.91 0.65
N THR A 48 -1.30 -10.86 1.98
CA THR A 48 -1.19 -12.04 2.84
C THR A 48 -2.27 -11.96 3.90
N VAL A 49 -3.03 -13.04 4.06
CA VAL A 49 -4.06 -13.17 5.09
C VAL A 49 -3.66 -14.33 5.99
N VAL A 50 -3.92 -14.22 7.29
CA VAL A 50 -3.78 -15.35 8.22
C VAL A 50 -5.11 -16.09 8.21
N ASP A 51 -5.09 -17.36 7.81
CA ASP A 51 -6.28 -18.20 7.91
C ASP A 51 -6.59 -18.46 9.39
N THR A 52 -7.81 -18.13 9.80
CA THR A 52 -8.29 -18.29 11.17
C THR A 52 -9.05 -19.61 11.36
N GLY A 53 -9.12 -20.46 10.33
CA GLY A 53 -9.82 -21.75 10.35
C GLY A 53 -11.35 -21.64 10.30
N TYR A 54 -11.88 -20.46 10.03
CA TYR A 54 -13.27 -20.28 9.63
C TYR A 54 -13.34 -20.41 8.10
N GLU A 55 -14.37 -21.08 7.58
CA GLU A 55 -14.67 -21.10 6.14
C GLU A 55 -15.04 -19.66 5.69
N GLU A 56 -14.04 -18.81 5.53
CA GLU A 56 -14.21 -17.48 4.97
C GLU A 56 -14.11 -17.60 3.44
N ASP A 57 -15.12 -17.08 2.76
CA ASP A 57 -15.09 -16.97 1.31
C ASP A 57 -13.98 -15.98 0.92
N TYR A 58 -13.05 -16.37 0.04
CA TYR A 58 -12.00 -15.47 -0.47
C TYR A 58 -12.56 -14.15 -1.02
N ASP A 59 -13.85 -14.13 -1.37
CA ASP A 59 -14.56 -12.94 -1.79
C ASP A 59 -14.62 -11.84 -0.72
N ASP A 60 -14.51 -12.18 0.55
CA ASP A 60 -14.49 -11.21 1.66
C ASP A 60 -13.17 -10.43 1.72
N TYR A 61 -12.08 -11.02 1.19
CA TYR A 61 -10.75 -10.38 1.14
C TYR A 61 -10.48 -9.64 -0.16
N LEU A 62 -11.39 -9.73 -1.13
CA LEU A 62 -11.22 -9.12 -2.44
C LEU A 62 -12.09 -7.88 -2.59
N PRO A 63 -11.60 -6.86 -3.32
CA PRO A 63 -12.41 -5.69 -3.59
C PRO A 63 -13.70 -6.10 -4.28
N GLN A 64 -14.84 -5.64 -3.75
CA GLN A 64 -16.14 -5.92 -4.32
C GLN A 64 -16.32 -5.16 -5.66
N PRO A 65 -17.08 -5.71 -6.62
CA PRO A 65 -17.39 -5.02 -7.87
C PRO A 65 -17.93 -3.62 -7.59
N ASP A 66 -17.34 -2.63 -8.25
CA ASP A 66 -17.58 -1.21 -7.97
C ASP A 66 -18.86 -0.71 -8.63
N ALA A 67 -19.93 -0.55 -7.83
CA ALA A 67 -21.18 0.06 -8.30
C ALA A 67 -21.04 1.56 -8.67
N ASN A 68 -19.93 2.21 -8.32
CA ASN A 68 -19.73 3.66 -8.46
C ASN A 68 -18.69 4.06 -9.51
N GLY A 69 -18.07 3.11 -10.22
CA GLY A 69 -17.11 3.36 -11.28
C GLY A 69 -15.70 3.77 -10.81
N ILE A 70 -15.36 3.61 -9.53
CA ILE A 70 -14.03 3.92 -8.97
C ILE A 70 -12.95 3.07 -9.62
N ILE A 71 -13.21 1.78 -9.85
CA ILE A 71 -12.28 0.88 -10.54
C ILE A 71 -11.89 1.45 -11.91
N ALA A 72 -12.86 1.97 -12.66
CA ALA A 72 -12.60 2.58 -13.96
C ALA A 72 -11.73 3.85 -13.85
N ILE A 73 -11.97 4.68 -12.83
CA ILE A 73 -11.18 5.89 -12.57
C ILE A 73 -9.75 5.52 -12.18
N VAL A 74 -9.58 4.55 -11.29
CA VAL A 74 -8.25 4.04 -10.90
C VAL A 74 -7.51 3.50 -12.12
N LYS A 75 -8.14 2.65 -12.93
CA LYS A 75 -7.52 2.08 -14.14
C LYS A 75 -7.20 3.14 -15.20
N GLN A 76 -7.94 4.22 -15.28
CA GLN A 76 -7.61 5.36 -16.15
C GLN A 76 -6.33 6.07 -15.67
N LYS A 77 -6.15 6.24 -14.36
CA LYS A 77 -5.00 6.92 -13.77
C LYS A 77 -3.78 6.00 -13.65
N TYR A 78 -4.01 4.74 -13.32
CA TYR A 78 -3.02 3.67 -13.13
C TYR A 78 -3.37 2.45 -13.99
N PRO A 79 -3.11 2.49 -15.32
CA PRO A 79 -3.61 1.48 -16.26
C PRO A 79 -3.12 0.06 -15.99
N ASN A 80 -1.93 -0.06 -15.40
CA ASN A 80 -1.27 -1.35 -15.13
C ASN A 80 -1.39 -1.79 -13.68
N ALA A 81 -2.05 -1.01 -12.83
CA ALA A 81 -2.17 -1.34 -11.42
C ALA A 81 -3.11 -2.52 -11.18
N THR A 82 -2.77 -3.37 -10.24
CA THR A 82 -3.69 -4.35 -9.63
C THR A 82 -4.41 -3.69 -8.47
N ILE A 83 -5.74 -3.77 -8.44
CA ILE A 83 -6.53 -3.30 -7.30
C ILE A 83 -6.52 -4.40 -6.24
N VAL A 84 -6.03 -4.06 -5.06
CA VAL A 84 -5.87 -4.97 -3.92
C VAL A 84 -7.08 -4.92 -3.02
N GLU A 85 -7.53 -3.71 -2.66
CA GLU A 85 -8.59 -3.48 -1.69
C GLU A 85 -9.36 -2.20 -2.00
N ILE A 86 -10.62 -2.13 -1.59
CA ILE A 86 -11.44 -0.92 -1.62
C ILE A 86 -12.14 -0.79 -0.28
N GLU A 87 -11.76 0.23 0.48
CA GLU A 87 -12.37 0.55 1.75
C GLU A 87 -13.23 1.80 1.68
N ARG A 88 -14.27 1.87 2.53
CA ARG A 88 -15.15 3.03 2.64
C ARG A 88 -15.35 3.39 4.09
N GLU A 89 -14.84 4.51 4.48
CA GLU A 89 -14.99 5.02 5.84
C GLU A 89 -15.35 6.52 5.83
N LYS A 90 -16.45 6.87 6.54
CA LYS A 90 -16.83 8.28 6.82
C LYS A 90 -16.85 9.21 5.60
N GLY A 91 -17.32 8.70 4.44
CA GLY A 91 -17.43 9.51 3.23
C GLY A 91 -16.15 9.60 2.40
N LEU A 92 -15.10 8.91 2.78
CA LEU A 92 -13.91 8.68 1.99
C LEU A 92 -13.91 7.26 1.45
N GLN A 93 -13.35 7.09 0.28
CA GLN A 93 -13.08 5.79 -0.32
C GLN A 93 -11.57 5.69 -0.55
N GLU A 94 -11.00 4.65 -0.03
CA GLU A 94 -9.59 4.32 -0.19
C GLU A 94 -9.48 3.10 -1.08
N VAL A 95 -8.63 3.17 -2.09
CA VAL A 95 -8.35 2.06 -3.00
C VAL A 95 -6.87 1.75 -2.90
N THR A 96 -6.55 0.62 -2.32
CA THR A 96 -5.19 0.09 -2.31
C THR A 96 -4.89 -0.56 -3.66
N ILE A 97 -3.82 -0.13 -4.30
CA ILE A 97 -3.36 -0.66 -5.58
C ILE A 97 -1.90 -1.10 -5.51
N LEU A 98 -1.56 -2.11 -6.28
CA LEU A 98 -0.18 -2.44 -6.59
C LEU A 98 0.15 -1.90 -7.98
N ASP A 99 1.01 -0.90 -8.07
CA ASP A 99 1.45 -0.26 -9.31
C ASP A 99 2.98 -0.17 -9.35
N GLU A 100 3.61 -0.72 -10.41
CA GLU A 100 5.06 -0.80 -10.55
C GLU A 100 5.78 -1.45 -9.33
N ASN A 101 5.19 -2.49 -8.76
CA ASN A 101 5.65 -3.20 -7.54
C ASN A 101 5.67 -2.32 -6.28
N LYS A 102 4.87 -1.26 -6.25
CA LYS A 102 4.65 -0.41 -5.09
C LYS A 102 3.18 -0.46 -4.71
N GLU A 103 2.93 -0.67 -3.45
CA GLU A 103 1.61 -0.44 -2.88
C GLU A 103 1.36 1.06 -2.81
N LYS A 104 0.17 1.47 -3.25
CA LYS A 104 -0.27 2.87 -3.24
C LYS A 104 -1.72 2.93 -2.76
N GLU A 105 -2.01 3.93 -1.96
CA GLU A 105 -3.34 4.23 -1.47
C GLU A 105 -3.91 5.40 -2.29
N VAL A 106 -5.03 5.17 -2.96
CA VAL A 106 -5.70 6.15 -3.82
C VAL A 106 -6.99 6.60 -3.17
N TYR A 107 -7.09 7.87 -2.83
CA TYR A 107 -8.19 8.44 -2.06
C TYR A 107 -9.20 9.16 -2.95
N PHE A 108 -10.48 8.90 -2.67
CA PHE A 108 -11.63 9.53 -3.34
C PHE A 108 -12.61 10.09 -2.30
N ASN A 109 -13.29 11.18 -2.66
CA ASN A 109 -14.40 11.69 -1.88
C ASN A 109 -15.72 10.97 -2.24
N GLU A 110 -16.81 11.34 -1.56
CA GLU A 110 -18.16 10.79 -1.78
C GLU A 110 -18.69 10.95 -3.22
N ARG A 111 -18.09 11.84 -4.02
CA ARG A 111 -18.45 12.07 -5.42
C ARG A 111 -17.56 11.32 -6.40
N ASN A 112 -16.71 10.43 -5.89
CA ASN A 112 -15.70 9.72 -6.66
C ASN A 112 -14.66 10.66 -7.32
N GLU A 113 -14.45 11.84 -6.76
CA GLU A 113 -13.39 12.74 -7.20
C GLU A 113 -12.09 12.32 -6.52
N TRP A 114 -11.03 12.15 -7.29
CA TRP A 114 -9.72 11.81 -6.77
C TRP A 114 -9.16 12.95 -5.90
N MET A 115 -8.84 12.61 -4.66
CA MET A 115 -8.33 13.53 -3.65
C MET A 115 -6.81 13.50 -3.54
N GLY A 116 -6.21 12.33 -3.80
CA GLY A 116 -4.78 12.15 -3.71
C GLY A 116 -4.39 10.67 -3.82
N THR A 117 -3.09 10.46 -3.86
CA THR A 117 -2.47 9.13 -3.77
C THR A 117 -1.25 9.24 -2.87
N SER A 118 -1.07 8.27 -1.98
CA SER A 118 0.13 8.14 -1.16
C SER A 118 0.81 6.79 -1.37
N TRP A 119 2.10 6.73 -1.07
CA TRP A 119 2.88 5.50 -1.03
C TRP A 119 4.17 5.69 -0.25
N ASP A 120 4.65 4.59 0.33
CA ASP A 120 5.92 4.53 1.06
C ASP A 120 7.11 4.86 0.15
N VAL A 121 8.03 5.62 0.69
CA VAL A 121 9.31 5.95 0.07
C VAL A 121 10.44 5.56 1.00
N GLN A 122 11.29 4.66 0.55
CA GLN A 122 12.49 4.34 1.31
C GLN A 122 13.28 5.61 1.63
N VAL A 123 13.65 5.81 2.89
CA VAL A 123 14.41 6.99 3.36
C VAL A 123 15.67 7.25 2.55
N ALA A 124 16.34 6.18 2.07
CA ALA A 124 17.50 6.27 1.21
C ALA A 124 17.22 6.98 -0.13
N ASN A 125 15.98 6.86 -0.63
CA ASN A 125 15.54 7.43 -1.91
C ASN A 125 14.94 8.84 -1.80
N LEU A 126 14.84 9.39 -0.59
CA LEU A 126 14.40 10.79 -0.41
C LEU A 126 15.38 11.76 -1.10
N PRO A 127 14.87 12.89 -1.63
CA PRO A 127 15.72 13.95 -2.16
C PRO A 127 16.74 14.43 -1.13
N GLU A 128 17.96 14.73 -1.58
CA GLU A 128 19.01 15.23 -0.69
C GLU A 128 18.63 16.55 -0.01
N ALA A 129 17.81 17.38 -0.66
CA ALA A 129 17.29 18.62 -0.07
C ALA A 129 16.41 18.35 1.15
N VAL A 130 15.56 17.31 1.08
CA VAL A 130 14.71 16.87 2.21
C VAL A 130 15.58 16.37 3.35
N LYS A 131 16.49 15.43 3.10
CA LYS A 131 17.41 14.89 4.12
C LYS A 131 18.23 16.00 4.80
N LYS A 132 18.74 16.93 4.01
CA LYS A 132 19.51 18.08 4.51
C LYS A 132 18.66 19.00 5.39
N SER A 133 17.45 19.32 4.96
CA SER A 133 16.52 20.15 5.72
C SER A 133 16.17 19.56 7.08
N VAL A 134 15.98 18.21 7.15
CA VAL A 134 15.77 17.51 8.43
C VAL A 134 16.99 17.62 9.32
N MET A 135 18.20 17.36 8.80
CA MET A 135 19.44 17.45 9.60
C MET A 135 19.71 18.86 10.14
N GLU A 136 19.36 19.90 9.38
CA GLU A 136 19.56 21.29 9.77
C GLU A 136 18.55 21.73 10.86
N LYS A 137 17.29 21.29 10.75
CA LYS A 137 16.22 21.75 11.66
C LYS A 137 16.04 20.83 12.88
N TYR A 138 16.28 19.52 12.69
CA TYR A 138 16.02 18.47 13.67
C TYR A 138 17.23 17.53 13.81
N SER A 139 18.40 18.08 14.18
CA SER A 139 19.68 17.34 14.29
C SER A 139 19.62 16.13 15.23
N ASP A 140 18.73 16.17 16.23
CA ASP A 140 18.56 15.13 17.24
C ASP A 140 17.53 14.06 16.81
N TYR A 141 17.00 14.16 15.58
CA TYR A 141 16.04 13.22 15.04
C TYR A 141 16.63 12.42 13.86
N VAL A 142 16.04 11.27 13.61
CA VAL A 142 16.19 10.49 12.38
C VAL A 142 14.87 10.47 11.63
N ILE A 143 14.92 10.28 10.33
CA ILE A 143 13.73 9.94 9.55
C ILE A 143 13.56 8.44 9.70
N ASP A 144 12.49 8.02 10.35
CA ASP A 144 12.16 6.61 10.55
C ASP A 144 11.39 6.07 9.36
N ASP A 145 10.38 6.84 8.92
CA ASP A 145 9.56 6.50 7.77
C ASP A 145 9.21 7.72 6.92
N ALA A 146 8.81 7.49 5.67
CA ALA A 146 8.47 8.55 4.74
C ALA A 146 7.43 8.12 3.72
N ASP A 147 6.35 8.88 3.61
CA ASP A 147 5.35 8.77 2.55
C ASP A 147 5.52 9.89 1.53
N TYR A 148 5.28 9.56 0.26
CA TYR A 148 5.09 10.58 -0.77
C TYR A 148 3.60 10.71 -1.08
N VAL A 149 3.11 11.94 -1.05
CA VAL A 149 1.70 12.27 -1.28
C VAL A 149 1.57 13.16 -2.49
N VAL A 150 0.67 12.79 -3.40
CA VAL A 150 0.30 13.58 -4.58
C VAL A 150 -1.19 13.87 -4.52
N THR A 151 -1.56 15.13 -4.73
CA THR A 151 -2.96 15.59 -4.84
C THR A 151 -3.17 16.31 -6.19
N PRO A 152 -4.39 16.75 -6.55
CA PRO A 152 -4.62 17.50 -7.77
C PRO A 152 -3.73 18.75 -7.92
N ASP A 153 -3.41 19.42 -6.81
CA ASP A 153 -2.75 20.73 -6.84
C ASP A 153 -1.31 20.71 -6.32
N ASN A 154 -0.94 19.72 -5.51
CA ASN A 154 0.35 19.71 -4.80
C ASN A 154 0.91 18.32 -4.61
N GLU A 155 2.21 18.26 -4.28
CA GLU A 155 2.91 17.05 -3.88
C GLU A 155 3.87 17.34 -2.72
N TRP A 156 4.02 16.42 -1.77
CA TRP A 156 4.91 16.55 -0.61
C TRP A 156 5.28 15.21 -0.01
N TYR A 157 6.25 15.21 0.89
CA TYR A 157 6.58 14.10 1.76
C TYR A 157 5.95 14.28 3.13
N ILE A 158 5.42 13.21 3.70
CA ILE A 158 5.15 13.10 5.13
C ILE A 158 6.31 12.30 5.71
N LEU A 159 6.98 12.86 6.70
CA LEU A 159 8.12 12.23 7.35
C LEU A 159 7.75 11.88 8.78
N ASP A 160 7.98 10.65 9.19
CA ASP A 160 8.00 10.25 10.59
C ASP A 160 9.40 10.50 11.15
N LEU A 161 9.50 11.43 12.09
CA LEU A 161 10.75 11.83 12.70
C LEU A 161 10.84 11.30 14.12
N GLU A 162 11.81 10.41 14.39
CA GLU A 162 12.07 9.83 15.69
C GLU A 162 13.26 10.52 16.37
N ASN A 163 13.08 10.91 17.64
CA ASN A 163 14.17 11.47 18.46
C ASN A 163 15.15 10.37 18.91
N LYS A 164 16.41 10.49 18.53
CA LYS A 164 17.48 9.53 18.77
C LYS A 164 17.70 9.13 20.25
N GLN A 165 17.32 9.99 21.19
CA GLN A 165 17.56 9.78 22.61
C GLN A 165 16.32 9.28 23.35
N THR A 166 15.14 9.77 22.94
CA THR A 166 13.90 9.56 23.69
C THR A 166 12.93 8.61 23.01
N GLY A 167 13.14 8.29 21.72
CA GLY A 167 12.22 7.52 20.88
C GLY A 167 10.87 8.23 20.64
N LYS A 168 10.79 9.53 20.89
CA LYS A 168 9.56 10.29 20.60
C LYS A 168 9.47 10.60 19.12
N GLU A 169 8.30 10.35 18.58
CA GLU A 169 8.00 10.52 17.16
C GLU A 169 7.05 11.70 16.93
N PHE A 170 7.15 12.30 15.75
CA PHE A 170 6.14 13.20 15.21
C PHE A 170 6.18 13.21 13.68
N LYS A 171 5.01 13.49 13.07
CA LYS A 171 4.89 13.62 11.61
C LYS A 171 5.12 15.06 11.17
N ALA A 172 5.84 15.22 10.08
CA ALA A 172 6.11 16.51 9.48
C ALA A 172 5.90 16.48 7.97
N LYS A 173 5.52 17.62 7.38
CA LYS A 173 5.36 17.75 5.93
C LYS A 173 6.47 18.60 5.34
N VAL A 174 7.01 18.16 4.20
CA VAL A 174 8.07 18.85 3.50
C VAL A 174 7.93 18.65 1.98
N ASP A 175 8.18 19.69 1.19
CA ASP A 175 8.22 19.56 -0.25
C ASP A 175 9.53 18.91 -0.74
N LYS A 176 9.62 18.59 -2.03
CA LYS A 176 10.82 17.98 -2.64
C LYS A 176 12.08 18.84 -2.55
N ASP A 177 11.95 20.15 -2.35
CA ASP A 177 13.02 21.10 -2.24
C ASP A 177 13.49 21.30 -0.79
N GLY A 178 12.85 20.59 0.16
CA GLY A 178 13.16 20.62 1.58
C GLY A 178 12.46 21.75 2.34
N THR A 179 11.45 22.40 1.76
CA THR A 179 10.66 23.44 2.42
C THR A 179 9.60 22.80 3.32
N TRP A 180 9.54 23.24 4.57
CA TRP A 180 8.54 22.77 5.54
C TRP A 180 7.17 23.41 5.27
N LEU A 181 6.11 22.58 5.28
CA LEU A 181 4.73 22.96 4.97
C LEU A 181 3.85 23.05 6.23
#